data_16ca9a516af3425aa73c0f3f84edb355
#
_entry.id   16ca9a516af3425aa73c0f3f84edb355
#
_cell.length_a   1.000
_cell.length_b   1.000
_cell.length_c   1.000
_cell.angle_alpha   90.00
_cell.angle_beta   90.00
_cell.angle_gamma   90.00
#
_symmetry.space_group_name_H-M   'P 1'
#
loop_
_entity.id
_entity.type
_entity.pdbx_description
1 polymer ?
#
loop_
_entity_poly.entity_id
_entity_poly.type
_entity_poly.pdbx_seq_one_letter_code
_entity_poly.pdbx_strand_id
1 'polypeptide(L)'
;MCLQTARLLRDSAIAATGIPYKLVQQTRVNGLSKVEGEALLTRFAVVETGNLDYQARDIVALVARVVIEERPVDFNVTHLYMSRGDDSLRLFQVQQLLQWIDSRADGTPAIVCGDFNATLDASSAGLMATRFRPTQTMPTAFTPLADRNGAVSHPYWPRMDRCIDYIWISDGIETLASEVCFNRPSPDDPSLWPSDHAGVWADLQI
;
A
#
# COMPACT_ATOMS: atom_id res chain seq x y z
N MET A 1 8.56 2.35 -4.30
CA MET A 1 9.19 1.34 -5.20
C MET A 1 9.99 2.05 -6.29
N CYS A 2 11.19 1.58 -6.62
CA CYS A 2 11.99 2.15 -7.70
C CYS A 2 11.30 1.91 -9.07
N LEU A 3 11.39 2.90 -10.00
CA LEU A 3 10.84 2.77 -11.37
C LEU A 3 11.26 1.46 -12.06
N GLN A 4 12.50 1.05 -11.86
CA GLN A 4 13.05 -0.15 -12.44
C GLN A 4 12.46 -1.41 -11.79
N THR A 5 12.28 -1.42 -10.47
CA THR A 5 11.72 -2.57 -9.73
C THR A 5 10.27 -2.87 -10.17
N ALA A 6 9.43 -1.83 -10.32
CA ALA A 6 8.06 -2.04 -10.76
C ALA A 6 7.97 -2.61 -12.20
N ARG A 7 8.88 -2.18 -13.09
CA ARG A 7 8.98 -2.74 -14.45
C ARG A 7 9.45 -4.19 -14.42
N LEU A 8 10.48 -4.52 -13.64
CA LEU A 8 10.96 -5.89 -13.49
C LEU A 8 9.87 -6.81 -12.93
N LEU A 9 9.11 -6.36 -11.93
CA LEU A 9 7.99 -7.13 -11.37
C LEU A 9 6.89 -7.36 -12.42
N ARG A 10 6.53 -6.33 -13.19
CA ARG A 10 5.58 -6.47 -14.29
C ARG A 10 6.06 -7.51 -15.30
N ASP A 11 7.30 -7.39 -15.75
CA ASP A 11 7.84 -8.25 -16.81
C ASP A 11 7.97 -9.70 -16.31
N SER A 12 8.35 -9.90 -15.04
CA SER A 12 8.37 -11.22 -14.40
C SER A 12 6.95 -11.80 -14.25
N ALA A 13 5.98 -10.99 -13.87
CA ALA A 13 4.58 -11.42 -13.77
C ALA A 13 4.02 -11.82 -15.15
N ILE A 14 4.32 -11.06 -16.22
CA ILE A 14 3.94 -11.40 -17.59
C ILE A 14 4.60 -12.72 -18.01
N ALA A 15 5.90 -12.88 -17.74
CA ALA A 15 6.63 -14.09 -18.09
C ALA A 15 6.07 -15.34 -17.37
N ALA A 16 5.67 -15.19 -16.10
CA ALA A 16 5.16 -16.30 -15.30
C ALA A 16 3.70 -16.68 -15.63
N THR A 17 2.88 -15.72 -16.03
CA THR A 17 1.42 -15.93 -16.15
C THR A 17 0.89 -15.83 -17.59
N GLY A 18 1.67 -15.26 -18.51
CA GLY A 18 1.21 -14.91 -19.86
C GLY A 18 0.19 -13.74 -19.91
N ILE A 19 -0.14 -13.14 -18.75
CA ILE A 19 -1.12 -12.06 -18.67
C ILE A 19 -0.42 -10.72 -18.96
N PRO A 20 -0.94 -9.90 -19.92
CA PRO A 20 -0.33 -8.61 -20.27
C PRO A 20 -0.67 -7.53 -19.24
N TYR A 21 0.05 -7.52 -18.12
CA TYR A 21 -0.15 -6.51 -17.08
C TYR A 21 0.24 -5.11 -17.55
N LYS A 22 -0.63 -4.16 -17.25
CA LYS A 22 -0.36 -2.71 -17.34
C LYS A 22 0.30 -2.23 -16.05
N LEU A 23 1.22 -1.30 -16.18
CA LEU A 23 1.89 -0.64 -15.05
C LEU A 23 1.44 0.82 -15.01
N VAL A 24 0.84 1.24 -13.90
CA VAL A 24 0.66 2.64 -13.52
C VAL A 24 1.65 2.94 -12.40
N GLN A 25 2.39 4.03 -12.51
CA GLN A 25 3.47 4.31 -11.59
C GLN A 25 3.66 5.81 -11.37
N GLN A 26 3.87 6.20 -10.11
CA GLN A 26 4.28 7.53 -9.71
C GLN A 26 5.52 7.46 -8.82
N THR A 27 6.50 8.28 -9.12
CA THR A 27 7.67 8.47 -8.26
C THR A 27 7.54 9.76 -7.46
N ARG A 28 8.22 9.81 -6.31
CA ARG A 28 8.36 11.02 -5.51
C ARG A 28 8.95 12.15 -6.34
N VAL A 29 8.43 13.35 -6.16
CA VAL A 29 8.60 14.48 -7.12
C VAL A 29 9.94 15.19 -7.00
N ASN A 30 10.64 15.15 -5.87
CA ASN A 30 11.85 15.94 -5.66
C ASN A 30 13.14 15.17 -5.89
N GLY A 31 13.81 15.56 -6.90
CA GLY A 31 15.06 15.28 -7.59
C GLY A 31 16.23 14.58 -6.89
N LEU A 32 16.19 14.29 -5.60
CA LEU A 32 17.27 13.60 -4.90
C LEU A 32 16.95 12.11 -4.65
N SER A 33 15.71 11.69 -4.78
CA SER A 33 15.31 10.31 -4.56
C SER A 33 14.29 9.84 -5.62
N LYS A 34 14.73 9.69 -6.86
CA LYS A 34 13.98 8.94 -7.90
C LYS A 34 13.87 7.44 -7.56
N VAL A 35 14.06 7.08 -6.31
CA VAL A 35 14.29 5.70 -5.85
C VAL A 35 13.00 5.09 -5.30
N GLU A 36 12.08 5.90 -4.80
CA GLU A 36 10.82 5.43 -4.20
C GLU A 36 9.61 6.00 -4.93
N GLY A 37 8.50 5.29 -4.87
CA GLY A 37 7.23 5.69 -5.46
C GLY A 37 6.21 4.58 -5.38
N GLU A 38 5.00 4.89 -5.82
CA GLU A 38 3.86 4.00 -5.82
C GLU A 38 3.68 3.35 -7.20
N ALA A 39 3.19 2.12 -7.21
CA ALA A 39 2.91 1.41 -8.46
C ALA A 39 1.70 0.51 -8.32
N LEU A 40 0.94 0.40 -9.42
CA LEU A 40 -0.16 -0.53 -9.59
C LEU A 40 0.08 -1.38 -10.84
N LEU A 41 0.00 -2.69 -10.68
CA LEU A 41 -0.07 -3.64 -11.80
C LEU A 41 -1.50 -4.14 -11.95
N THR A 42 -2.03 -4.06 -13.16
CA THR A 42 -3.39 -4.54 -13.44
C THR A 42 -3.49 -5.20 -14.81
N ARG A 43 -4.33 -6.23 -14.93
CA ARG A 43 -4.70 -6.83 -16.21
C ARG A 43 -5.89 -6.14 -16.86
N PHE A 44 -6.61 -5.32 -16.12
CA PHE A 44 -7.81 -4.65 -16.56
C PHE A 44 -7.52 -3.34 -17.28
N ALA A 45 -8.56 -2.74 -17.87
CA ALA A 45 -8.45 -1.45 -18.54
C ALA A 45 -8.28 -0.33 -17.49
N VAL A 46 -7.24 0.49 -17.66
CA VAL A 46 -7.05 1.73 -16.91
C VAL A 46 -7.61 2.85 -17.77
N VAL A 47 -8.58 3.60 -17.25
CA VAL A 47 -9.27 4.69 -17.98
C VAL A 47 -8.91 6.06 -17.48
N GLU A 48 -8.41 6.17 -16.24
CA GLU A 48 -7.98 7.42 -15.65
C GLU A 48 -6.84 7.17 -14.66
N THR A 49 -5.92 8.12 -14.54
CA THR A 49 -4.87 8.12 -13.52
C THR A 49 -4.73 9.50 -12.91
N GLY A 50 -4.24 9.57 -11.69
CA GLY A 50 -3.95 10.82 -11.01
C GLY A 50 -2.92 10.62 -9.90
N ASN A 51 -2.36 11.73 -9.44
CA ASN A 51 -1.35 11.75 -8.38
C ASN A 51 -1.71 12.81 -7.35
N LEU A 52 -1.46 12.49 -6.09
CA LEU A 52 -1.49 13.42 -4.98
C LEU A 52 -0.07 13.61 -4.46
N ASP A 53 0.42 14.84 -4.47
CA ASP A 53 1.60 15.24 -3.72
C ASP A 53 1.13 15.74 -2.36
N TYR A 54 1.50 15.06 -1.29
CA TYR A 54 1.17 15.49 0.07
C TYR A 54 1.89 16.78 0.51
N GLN A 55 2.82 17.29 -0.33
CA GLN A 55 3.68 18.43 -0.02
C GLN A 55 4.42 18.27 1.32
N ALA A 56 4.61 17.04 1.74
CA ALA A 56 5.22 16.66 3.00
C ALA A 56 6.15 15.47 2.78
N ARG A 57 7.45 15.70 2.96
CA ARG A 57 8.49 14.64 2.89
C ARG A 57 8.55 13.91 1.55
N ASP A 58 8.21 14.57 0.44
CA ASP A 58 8.23 14.01 -0.92
C ASP A 58 7.36 12.75 -1.10
N ILE A 59 6.37 12.56 -0.22
CA ILE A 59 5.46 11.43 -0.24
C ILE A 59 4.30 11.74 -1.17
N VAL A 60 3.91 10.73 -1.95
CA VAL A 60 2.85 10.82 -2.96
C VAL A 60 1.85 9.70 -2.81
N ALA A 61 0.66 9.89 -3.36
CA ALA A 61 -0.29 8.80 -3.64
C ALA A 61 -0.58 8.75 -5.14
N LEU A 62 -0.91 7.56 -5.60
CA LEU A 62 -1.31 7.26 -6.97
C LEU A 62 -2.76 6.82 -6.97
N VAL A 63 -3.56 7.28 -7.93
CA VAL A 63 -4.84 6.65 -8.26
C VAL A 63 -4.83 6.13 -9.68
N ALA A 64 -5.49 4.98 -9.87
CA ALA A 64 -5.86 4.47 -11.17
C ALA A 64 -7.32 4.02 -11.14
N ARG A 65 -8.16 4.58 -12.02
CA ARG A 65 -9.50 4.07 -12.28
C ARG A 65 -9.40 2.90 -13.24
N VAL A 66 -9.83 1.76 -12.76
CA VAL A 66 -9.75 0.47 -13.46
C VAL A 66 -11.16 -0.02 -13.74
N VAL A 67 -11.41 -0.54 -14.94
CA VAL A 67 -12.72 -1.12 -15.29
C VAL A 67 -12.67 -2.63 -15.15
N ILE A 68 -13.45 -3.18 -14.22
CA ILE A 68 -13.58 -4.60 -13.91
C ILE A 68 -15.01 -5.01 -14.24
N GLU A 69 -15.21 -5.91 -15.21
CA GLU A 69 -16.54 -6.37 -15.63
C GLU A 69 -17.52 -5.20 -15.86
N GLU A 70 -17.07 -4.20 -16.63
CA GLU A 70 -17.80 -2.96 -16.96
C GLU A 70 -18.04 -2.01 -15.77
N ARG A 71 -17.57 -2.31 -14.59
CA ARG A 71 -17.67 -1.45 -13.40
C ARG A 71 -16.36 -0.71 -13.15
N PRO A 72 -16.38 0.62 -13.02
CA PRO A 72 -15.20 1.38 -12.62
C PRO A 72 -14.93 1.20 -11.13
N VAL A 73 -13.65 1.12 -10.77
CA VAL A 73 -13.14 1.09 -9.39
C VAL A 73 -11.89 1.95 -9.30
N ASP A 74 -11.81 2.80 -8.30
CA ASP A 74 -10.64 3.63 -8.05
C ASP A 74 -9.67 2.92 -7.10
N PHE A 75 -8.50 2.57 -7.59
CA PHE A 75 -7.40 2.05 -6.78
C PHE A 75 -6.47 3.18 -6.39
N ASN A 76 -6.40 3.47 -5.10
CA ASN A 76 -5.50 4.47 -4.51
C ASN A 76 -4.36 3.74 -3.80
N VAL A 77 -3.12 4.09 -4.14
CA VAL A 77 -1.92 3.46 -3.57
C VAL A 77 -1.09 4.53 -2.89
N THR A 78 -0.72 4.30 -1.64
CA THR A 78 0.06 5.25 -0.84
C THR A 78 1.03 4.55 0.09
N HIS A 79 2.09 5.28 0.48
CA HIS A 79 2.98 4.91 1.56
C HIS A 79 3.13 6.15 2.45
N LEU A 80 2.52 6.14 3.64
CA LEU A 80 2.52 7.28 4.54
C LEU A 80 3.85 7.41 5.29
N TYR A 81 4.11 8.60 5.81
CA TYR A 81 5.37 8.92 6.47
C TYR A 81 5.63 8.03 7.69
N MET A 82 6.82 7.44 7.71
CA MET A 82 7.31 6.71 8.88
C MET A 82 7.73 7.71 9.95
N SER A 83 7.00 7.78 11.06
CA SER A 83 7.36 8.54 12.26
C SER A 83 7.26 7.64 13.48
N ARG A 84 8.26 7.72 14.35
CA ARG A 84 8.23 7.02 15.63
C ARG A 84 7.54 7.92 16.66
N GLY A 85 6.39 7.46 17.17
CA GLY A 85 5.70 8.07 18.30
C GLY A 85 4.87 9.34 18.00
N ASP A 86 4.91 9.88 16.77
CA ASP A 86 4.10 11.03 16.36
C ASP A 86 3.25 10.70 15.13
N ASP A 87 1.95 10.79 15.25
CA ASP A 87 0.98 10.50 14.20
C ASP A 87 0.49 11.77 13.46
N SER A 88 0.90 12.95 13.87
CA SER A 88 0.35 14.22 13.35
C SER A 88 0.56 14.37 11.84
N LEU A 89 1.73 14.01 11.32
CA LEU A 89 2.03 14.09 9.89
C LEU A 89 1.22 13.07 9.09
N ARG A 90 1.08 11.82 9.58
CA ARG A 90 0.24 10.81 8.94
C ARG A 90 -1.24 11.22 8.96
N LEU A 91 -1.71 11.78 10.08
CA LEU A 91 -3.07 12.32 10.18
C LEU A 91 -3.31 13.41 9.13
N PHE A 92 -2.36 14.33 8.96
CA PHE A 92 -2.41 15.35 7.92
C PHE A 92 -2.44 14.73 6.50
N GLN A 93 -1.59 13.73 6.24
CA GLN A 93 -1.57 13.03 4.94
C GLN A 93 -2.88 12.29 4.67
N VAL A 94 -3.47 11.64 5.68
CA VAL A 94 -4.77 10.97 5.55
C VAL A 94 -5.90 11.99 5.29
N GLN A 95 -5.88 13.15 5.94
CA GLN A 95 -6.84 14.23 5.65
C GLN A 95 -6.76 14.66 4.19
N GLN A 96 -5.56 14.88 3.67
CA GLN A 96 -5.34 15.23 2.26
C GLN A 96 -5.79 14.11 1.31
N LEU A 97 -5.48 12.85 1.65
CA LEU A 97 -5.88 11.68 0.85
C LEU A 97 -7.41 11.59 0.76
N LEU A 98 -8.11 11.71 1.88
CA LEU A 98 -9.58 11.67 1.90
C LEU A 98 -10.20 12.84 1.14
N GLN A 99 -9.68 14.06 1.31
CA GLN A 99 -10.13 15.23 0.53
C GLN A 99 -9.91 15.04 -0.97
N TRP A 100 -8.78 14.44 -1.34
CA TRP A 100 -8.47 14.17 -2.74
C TRP A 100 -9.39 13.10 -3.34
N ILE A 101 -9.65 12.02 -2.60
CA ILE A 101 -10.63 11.01 -2.98
C ILE A 101 -12.02 11.64 -3.13
N ASP A 102 -12.45 12.47 -2.18
CA ASP A 102 -13.75 13.16 -2.23
C ASP A 102 -13.87 14.12 -3.43
N SER A 103 -12.80 14.82 -3.78
CA SER A 103 -12.79 15.73 -4.93
C SER A 103 -12.96 15.01 -6.28
N ARG A 104 -12.76 13.71 -6.31
CA ARG A 104 -12.89 12.81 -7.46
C ARG A 104 -14.14 11.94 -7.40
N ALA A 105 -14.87 12.00 -6.28
CA ALA A 105 -15.99 11.12 -6.02
C ALA A 105 -17.17 11.41 -6.97
N ASP A 106 -17.56 10.39 -7.71
CA ASP A 106 -18.71 10.36 -8.62
C ASP A 106 -19.62 9.14 -8.35
N GLY A 107 -19.46 8.52 -7.16
CA GLY A 107 -20.13 7.28 -6.78
C GLY A 107 -19.31 6.02 -7.14
N THR A 108 -18.13 6.16 -7.77
CA THR A 108 -17.25 5.03 -8.04
C THR A 108 -16.70 4.46 -6.73
N PRO A 109 -16.81 3.12 -6.51
CA PRO A 109 -16.20 2.47 -5.36
C PRO A 109 -14.68 2.67 -5.34
N ALA A 110 -14.10 2.78 -4.15
CA ALA A 110 -12.68 3.02 -3.99
C ALA A 110 -12.02 1.98 -3.10
N ILE A 111 -10.81 1.60 -3.49
CA ILE A 111 -9.87 0.79 -2.71
C ILE A 111 -8.66 1.66 -2.41
N VAL A 112 -8.20 1.65 -1.16
CA VAL A 112 -6.97 2.34 -0.76
C VAL A 112 -6.01 1.30 -0.18
N CYS A 113 -4.82 1.17 -0.74
CA CYS A 113 -3.86 0.17 -0.28
C CYS A 113 -2.45 0.75 -0.10
N GLY A 114 -1.69 0.14 0.80
CA GLY A 114 -0.29 0.48 1.04
C GLY A 114 0.13 0.40 2.50
N ASP A 115 1.34 0.86 2.76
CA ASP A 115 1.89 1.01 4.10
C ASP A 115 1.45 2.35 4.70
N PHE A 116 0.62 2.27 5.73
CA PHE A 116 0.13 3.43 6.47
C PHE A 116 1.08 3.85 7.61
N ASN A 117 2.08 3.03 7.92
CA ASN A 117 2.98 3.23 9.06
C ASN A 117 2.26 3.52 10.39
N ALA A 118 1.01 3.07 10.50
CA ALA A 118 0.10 3.32 11.60
C ALA A 118 -0.73 2.07 11.91
N THR A 119 -0.82 1.70 13.16
CA THR A 119 -1.74 0.67 13.66
C THR A 119 -3.16 1.26 13.82
N LEU A 120 -4.18 0.40 13.92
CA LEU A 120 -5.59 0.83 13.94
C LEU A 120 -5.96 1.74 15.13
N ASP A 121 -5.17 1.75 16.19
CA ASP A 121 -5.31 2.64 17.35
C ASP A 121 -4.75 4.05 17.11
N ALA A 122 -4.02 4.27 16.02
CA ALA A 122 -3.53 5.60 15.65
C ALA A 122 -4.66 6.49 15.10
N SER A 123 -4.57 7.81 15.35
CA SER A 123 -5.57 8.77 14.90
C SER A 123 -5.72 8.81 13.36
N SER A 124 -4.61 8.62 12.63
CA SER A 124 -4.62 8.56 11.17
C SER A 124 -5.41 7.36 10.64
N ALA A 125 -5.22 6.16 11.22
CA ALA A 125 -5.97 4.98 10.85
C ALA A 125 -7.45 5.09 11.31
N GLY A 126 -7.70 5.68 12.48
CA GLY A 126 -9.06 5.99 12.95
C GLY A 126 -9.80 6.92 11.99
N LEU A 127 -9.12 7.90 11.41
CA LEU A 127 -9.70 8.79 10.39
C LEU A 127 -10.02 8.02 9.10
N MET A 128 -9.16 7.13 8.63
CA MET A 128 -9.47 6.23 7.50
C MET A 128 -10.73 5.41 7.77
N ALA A 129 -10.84 4.86 8.98
CA ALA A 129 -11.98 4.02 9.40
C ALA A 129 -13.33 4.76 9.43
N THR A 130 -13.36 6.09 9.33
CA THR A 130 -14.62 6.85 9.18
C THR A 130 -15.25 6.70 7.79
N ARG A 131 -14.49 6.25 6.79
CA ARG A 131 -14.90 6.20 5.38
C ARG A 131 -14.66 4.84 4.72
N PHE A 132 -13.73 4.07 5.25
CA PHE A 132 -13.27 2.81 4.69
C PHE A 132 -13.20 1.73 5.76
N ARG A 133 -13.27 0.48 5.32
CA ARG A 133 -13.07 -0.70 6.19
C ARG A 133 -11.81 -1.44 5.77
N PRO A 134 -10.93 -1.85 6.70
CA PRO A 134 -9.80 -2.69 6.35
C PRO A 134 -10.29 -4.12 6.04
N THR A 135 -9.70 -4.77 5.05
CA THR A 135 -10.06 -6.17 4.70
C THR A 135 -9.54 -7.17 5.71
N GLN A 136 -8.51 -6.83 6.48
CA GLN A 136 -7.91 -7.63 7.54
C GLN A 136 -7.18 -6.75 8.56
N THR A 137 -6.83 -7.34 9.73
CA THR A 137 -6.14 -6.66 10.83
C THR A 137 -4.99 -7.50 11.41
N MET A 138 -4.54 -8.51 10.68
CA MET A 138 -3.42 -9.37 11.09
C MET A 138 -2.08 -8.64 10.94
N PRO A 139 -1.08 -8.97 11.75
CA PRO A 139 0.24 -8.34 11.66
C PRO A 139 0.88 -8.50 10.27
N THR A 140 1.40 -7.40 9.73
CA THR A 140 2.03 -7.29 8.42
C THR A 140 3.49 -6.86 8.48
N ALA A 141 3.95 -6.36 9.61
CA ALA A 141 5.31 -5.88 9.79
C ALA A 141 5.88 -6.22 11.16
N PHE A 142 7.19 -6.23 11.26
CA PHE A 142 7.91 -6.39 12.51
C PHE A 142 8.00 -5.06 13.26
N THR A 143 7.89 -5.07 14.60
CA THR A 143 8.33 -3.93 15.39
C THR A 143 9.85 -3.81 15.30
N PRO A 144 10.39 -2.69 14.79
CA PRO A 144 11.83 -2.50 14.71
C PRO A 144 12.45 -2.57 16.10
N LEU A 145 13.33 -3.53 16.32
CA LEU A 145 14.19 -3.53 17.49
C LEU A 145 15.29 -2.53 17.22
N ALA A 146 15.26 -1.37 17.92
CA ALA A 146 16.39 -0.48 17.93
C ALA A 146 17.56 -1.23 18.61
N ASP A 147 18.66 -1.40 17.90
CA ASP A 147 19.91 -1.79 18.54
C ASP A 147 20.38 -0.67 19.48
N ARG A 148 21.39 -0.97 20.29
CA ARG A 148 21.96 0.00 21.24
C ARG A 148 22.50 1.27 20.58
N ASN A 149 22.65 1.30 19.27
CA ASN A 149 23.17 2.40 18.46
C ASN A 149 22.09 3.08 17.63
N GLY A 150 20.80 2.68 17.78
CA GLY A 150 19.69 3.26 17.02
C GLY A 150 19.58 2.74 15.57
N ALA A 151 20.42 1.81 15.15
CA ALA A 151 20.23 1.12 13.88
C ALA A 151 19.12 0.07 14.02
N VAL A 152 18.33 -0.11 12.96
CA VAL A 152 17.37 -1.18 12.89
C VAL A 152 18.13 -2.48 12.73
N SER A 153 18.17 -3.32 13.77
CA SER A 153 18.81 -4.61 13.66
C SER A 153 17.94 -5.55 12.81
N HIS A 154 18.52 -6.04 11.78
CA HIS A 154 18.03 -7.13 10.96
C HIS A 154 18.78 -8.41 11.39
N PRO A 155 18.29 -9.61 11.23
CA PRO A 155 17.10 -10.20 10.60
C PRO A 155 16.50 -11.40 11.35
N TYR A 156 16.53 -11.50 12.63
CA TYR A 156 15.98 -12.64 13.37
C TYR A 156 14.72 -12.25 14.16
N TRP A 157 13.76 -11.60 13.49
CA TRP A 157 12.50 -11.32 14.14
C TRP A 157 11.60 -12.56 14.13
N PRO A 158 11.23 -13.07 15.30
CA PRO A 158 10.55 -14.36 15.38
C PRO A 158 9.13 -14.33 14.80
N ARG A 159 8.52 -13.16 14.69
CA ARG A 159 7.19 -12.98 14.06
C ARG A 159 6.89 -11.50 13.83
N MET A 160 6.01 -11.25 12.87
CA MET A 160 5.39 -9.93 12.68
C MET A 160 4.41 -9.63 13.81
N ASP A 161 4.36 -8.41 14.29
CA ASP A 161 3.59 -8.00 15.47
C ASP A 161 2.80 -6.69 15.28
N ARG A 162 2.96 -5.99 14.13
CA ARG A 162 2.21 -4.77 13.81
C ARG A 162 1.42 -4.92 12.51
N CYS A 163 0.16 -4.51 12.54
CA CYS A 163 -0.65 -4.33 11.33
C CYS A 163 -0.54 -2.87 10.91
N ILE A 164 0.19 -2.59 9.84
CA ILE A 164 0.40 -1.24 9.29
C ILE A 164 0.23 -1.16 7.78
N ASP A 165 0.14 -2.30 7.11
CA ASP A 165 -0.17 -2.43 5.69
C ASP A 165 -1.63 -2.85 5.55
N TYR A 166 -2.38 -2.12 4.73
CA TYR A 166 -3.82 -2.33 4.62
C TYR A 166 -4.28 -2.35 3.16
N ILE A 167 -5.37 -3.07 2.97
CA ILE A 167 -6.32 -2.86 1.87
C ILE A 167 -7.60 -2.34 2.51
N TRP A 168 -7.88 -1.06 2.30
CA TRP A 168 -9.11 -0.39 2.74
C TRP A 168 -10.11 -0.37 1.60
N ILE A 169 -11.37 -0.68 1.91
CA ILE A 169 -12.46 -0.71 0.93
C ILE A 169 -13.57 0.26 1.33
N SER A 170 -14.13 0.98 0.35
CA SER A 170 -15.31 1.82 0.53
C SER A 170 -16.59 0.99 0.63
N ASP A 171 -17.70 1.63 0.95
CA ASP A 171 -19.03 1.04 0.83
C ASP A 171 -19.27 0.53 -0.60
N GLY A 172 -20.07 -0.55 -0.72
CA GLY A 172 -20.35 -1.21 -1.99
C GLY A 172 -19.32 -2.25 -2.41
N ILE A 173 -18.24 -2.42 -1.66
CA ILE A 173 -17.26 -3.52 -1.84
C ILE A 173 -17.35 -4.44 -0.62
N GLU A 174 -17.37 -5.75 -0.84
CA GLU A 174 -17.37 -6.76 0.21
C GLU A 174 -16.08 -7.58 0.19
N THR A 175 -15.53 -7.89 1.38
CA THR A 175 -14.40 -8.82 1.51
C THR A 175 -14.92 -10.24 1.61
N LEU A 176 -14.62 -11.07 0.62
CA LEU A 176 -14.93 -12.50 0.63
C LEU A 176 -13.88 -13.30 1.38
N ALA A 177 -12.60 -12.93 1.18
CA ALA A 177 -11.46 -13.49 1.90
C ALA A 177 -10.33 -12.47 1.97
N SER A 178 -9.51 -12.51 3.01
CA SER A 178 -8.28 -11.72 3.08
C SER A 178 -7.27 -12.41 4.00
N GLU A 179 -6.01 -12.41 3.58
CA GLU A 179 -4.92 -13.05 4.31
C GLU A 179 -3.62 -12.27 4.17
N VAL A 180 -2.70 -12.55 5.09
CA VAL A 180 -1.31 -12.09 5.04
C VAL A 180 -0.46 -13.16 4.34
N CYS A 181 0.32 -12.75 3.34
CA CYS A 181 1.18 -13.63 2.56
C CYS A 181 2.64 -13.13 2.61
N PHE A 182 3.58 -13.97 2.15
CA PHE A 182 5.03 -13.67 2.19
C PHE A 182 5.56 -13.39 3.61
N ASN A 183 4.91 -13.95 4.62
CA ASN A 183 5.18 -13.77 6.04
C ASN A 183 6.06 -14.88 6.63
N ARG A 184 6.84 -15.56 5.78
CA ARG A 184 7.75 -16.64 6.16
C ARG A 184 9.09 -16.48 5.46
N PRO A 185 10.20 -16.93 6.08
CA PRO A 185 11.49 -16.97 5.41
C PRO A 185 11.48 -17.96 4.26
N SER A 186 12.53 -17.90 3.43
CA SER A 186 12.79 -18.90 2.40
C SER A 186 12.85 -20.31 3.02
N PRO A 187 12.20 -21.32 2.42
CA PRO A 187 12.33 -22.70 2.89
C PRO A 187 13.76 -23.25 2.78
N ASP A 188 14.55 -22.72 1.85
CA ASP A 188 15.94 -23.16 1.61
C ASP A 188 16.95 -22.41 2.48
N ASP A 189 16.60 -21.22 2.96
CA ASP A 189 17.44 -20.38 3.82
C ASP A 189 16.57 -19.58 4.81
N PRO A 190 16.44 -20.05 6.07
CA PRO A 190 15.64 -19.37 7.08
C PRO A 190 16.13 -17.96 7.47
N SER A 191 17.33 -17.57 7.07
CA SER A 191 17.82 -16.20 7.26
C SER A 191 17.34 -15.23 6.20
N LEU A 192 16.80 -15.72 5.08
CA LEU A 192 16.35 -14.93 3.95
C LEU A 192 14.83 -14.73 3.99
N TRP A 193 14.42 -13.51 4.25
CA TRP A 193 13.02 -13.07 4.21
C TRP A 193 12.74 -12.32 2.91
N PRO A 194 11.52 -12.42 2.36
CA PRO A 194 11.14 -11.65 1.17
C PRO A 194 11.19 -10.14 1.41
N SER A 195 10.80 -9.69 2.60
CA SER A 195 10.79 -8.29 3.05
C SER A 195 10.68 -8.25 4.57
N ASP A 196 10.90 -7.10 5.18
CA ASP A 196 10.53 -6.77 6.56
C ASP A 196 9.02 -6.47 6.70
N HIS A 197 8.29 -6.44 5.58
CA HIS A 197 6.83 -6.43 5.52
C HIS A 197 6.30 -7.67 4.82
N ALA A 198 5.13 -8.12 5.24
CA ALA A 198 4.34 -9.13 4.55
C ALA A 198 3.48 -8.50 3.45
N GLY A 199 3.08 -9.30 2.48
CA GLY A 199 2.01 -8.92 1.57
C GLY A 199 0.63 -9.09 2.20
N VAL A 200 -0.34 -8.32 1.74
CA VAL A 200 -1.77 -8.50 2.03
C VAL A 200 -2.48 -8.78 0.71
N TRP A 201 -3.33 -9.80 0.69
CA TRP A 201 -4.24 -10.01 -0.43
C TRP A 201 -5.69 -10.07 0.06
N ALA A 202 -6.61 -9.74 -0.83
CA ALA A 202 -8.03 -9.86 -0.58
C ALA A 202 -8.77 -10.31 -1.84
N ASP A 203 -9.77 -11.17 -1.64
CA ASP A 203 -10.80 -11.48 -2.63
C ASP A 203 -12.01 -10.59 -2.33
N LEU A 204 -12.42 -9.79 -3.32
CA LEU A 204 -13.39 -8.73 -3.16
C LEU A 204 -14.55 -8.91 -4.13
N GLN A 205 -15.76 -8.71 -3.64
CA GLN A 205 -16.95 -8.56 -4.46
C GLN A 205 -17.26 -7.05 -4.63
N ILE A 206 -17.38 -6.63 -5.88
CA ILE A 206 -17.62 -5.22 -6.28
C ILE A 206 -19.04 -5.07 -6.83
#